data_573da3948ace05606c6fcaab7b931926
#
_entry.id   573da3948ace05606c6fcaab7b931926
#
_cell.length_a   1.000
_cell.length_b   1.000
_cell.length_c   1.000
_cell.angle_alpha   90.00
_cell.angle_beta   90.00
_cell.angle_gamma   90.00
#
_symmetry.space_group_name_H-M   'P 1'
#
loop_
_entity.id
_entity.type
_entity.pdbx_description
1 polymer ?
#
loop_
_entity_poly.entity_id
_entity_poly.type
_entity_poly.pdbx_seq_one_letter_code
_entity_poly.pdbx_strand_id
1 'polypeptide(L)'
;MDRIGQAKPLFGSRGGSHPLARLTDQRESYGPHVVEELVRGLSGLHVVADLGAGSGRDLGIVRRLHPLARLIAVESGTEYAKGLAQKADEVYVANIERDALPLEDGQADLIMANQVLEHTKEIFWIFHEVFRSLKVGGHFLFGVPNVCSLHNRFLMAIGRQPTQHKLCSAHVRPFSRKDTLAFLNACVGDGYELTEFRGAQFYPFPARLSRPLANALPTFAFTIFFLIRKTADYDGGFATYPARARLETNFWSGNVATCSQYWDPPANSSNNSVDRDHILHSEPR
;
A
#
# COMPACT_ATOMS: atom_id res chain seq x y z
N MET A 1 14.00 36.16 28.62
CA MET A 1 15.10 35.43 27.91
C MET A 1 14.99 33.98 28.39
N ASP A 2 14.09 33.25 27.84
CA ASP A 2 13.69 31.94 28.32
C ASP A 2 14.16 30.84 27.38
N ARG A 3 14.85 29.88 28.00
CA ARG A 3 15.37 28.69 27.32
C ARG A 3 14.18 27.79 27.02
N ILE A 4 13.79 27.69 25.75
CA ILE A 4 12.88 26.65 25.28
C ILE A 4 13.66 25.34 25.29
N GLY A 5 13.35 24.50 26.28
CA GLY A 5 13.92 23.18 26.42
C GLY A 5 13.53 22.30 25.24
N GLN A 6 14.53 21.74 24.56
CA GLN A 6 14.33 20.69 23.57
C GLN A 6 13.70 19.48 24.26
N ALA A 7 12.46 19.17 23.91
CA ALA A 7 11.80 17.95 24.31
C ALA A 7 12.56 16.76 23.72
N LYS A 8 13.16 15.94 24.58
CA LYS A 8 13.74 14.65 24.17
C LYS A 8 12.60 13.76 23.65
N PRO A 9 12.80 12.99 22.58
CA PRO A 9 11.78 12.04 22.09
C PRO A 9 11.49 11.01 23.20
N LEU A 10 10.22 10.91 23.57
CA LEU A 10 9.71 10.06 24.67
C LEU A 10 9.73 8.56 24.37
N PHE A 11 10.18 8.15 23.19
CA PHE A 11 10.32 6.74 22.82
C PHE A 11 11.73 6.44 22.32
N GLY A 12 12.63 6.23 23.27
CA GLY A 12 13.82 5.46 22.99
C GLY A 12 13.41 4.02 22.71
N SER A 13 13.69 3.54 21.51
CA SER A 13 13.55 2.14 21.13
C SER A 13 14.52 1.27 21.94
N ARG A 14 14.19 0.97 23.19
CA ARG A 14 14.74 -0.21 23.85
C ARG A 14 13.98 -1.41 23.29
N GLY A 15 14.51 -1.97 22.21
CA GLY A 15 14.09 -3.25 21.66
C GLY A 15 14.31 -4.34 22.72
N GLY A 16 13.31 -4.55 23.55
CA GLY A 16 13.15 -5.80 24.29
C GLY A 16 12.87 -6.89 23.25
N SER A 17 13.91 -7.54 22.72
CA SER A 17 13.76 -8.69 21.85
C SER A 17 13.06 -9.80 22.63
N HIS A 18 11.79 -10.04 22.34
CA HIS A 18 11.06 -11.21 22.82
C HIS A 18 11.92 -12.44 22.47
N PRO A 19 12.10 -13.42 23.39
CA PRO A 19 12.96 -14.59 23.14
C PRO A 19 12.64 -15.32 21.85
N LEU A 20 11.37 -15.31 21.40
CA LEU A 20 10.90 -15.88 20.13
C LEU A 20 11.29 -15.05 18.90
N ALA A 21 11.58 -13.75 19.04
CA ALA A 21 12.02 -12.92 17.93
C ALA A 21 13.44 -13.28 17.44
N ARG A 22 14.22 -13.97 18.26
CA ARG A 22 15.54 -14.51 17.87
C ARG A 22 15.45 -15.76 17.00
N LEU A 23 14.30 -16.43 16.96
CA LEU A 23 14.07 -17.63 16.15
C LEU A 23 13.54 -17.30 14.76
N THR A 24 12.99 -16.11 14.53
CA THR A 24 12.45 -15.66 13.25
C THR A 24 13.35 -14.60 12.66
N ASP A 25 13.85 -14.82 11.46
CA ASP A 25 14.54 -13.77 10.72
C ASP A 25 13.49 -12.71 10.29
N GLN A 26 13.51 -11.54 10.95
CA GLN A 26 12.59 -10.45 10.64
C GLN A 26 12.73 -9.98 9.18
N ARG A 27 13.88 -10.20 8.54
CA ARG A 27 14.09 -9.88 7.12
C ARG A 27 13.19 -10.73 6.21
N GLU A 28 12.80 -11.92 6.63
CA GLU A 28 11.87 -12.78 5.88
C GLU A 28 10.46 -12.17 5.78
N SER A 29 10.02 -11.36 6.74
CA SER A 29 8.68 -10.75 6.71
C SER A 29 8.49 -9.75 5.57
N TYR A 30 9.55 -9.09 5.13
CA TYR A 30 9.53 -8.21 3.97
C TYR A 30 9.61 -8.96 2.63
N GLY A 31 9.82 -10.25 2.67
CA GLY A 31 9.78 -11.18 1.53
C GLY A 31 10.64 -10.80 0.32
N PRO A 32 11.91 -10.35 0.46
CA PRO A 32 12.71 -9.93 -0.69
C PRO A 32 12.91 -11.04 -1.73
N HIS A 33 12.93 -12.30 -1.29
CA HIS A 33 12.99 -13.46 -2.18
C HIS A 33 11.70 -13.62 -2.99
N VAL A 34 10.53 -13.30 -2.41
CA VAL A 34 9.25 -13.35 -3.13
C VAL A 34 9.19 -12.22 -4.16
N VAL A 35 9.60 -10.99 -3.79
CA VAL A 35 9.71 -9.87 -4.75
C VAL A 35 10.63 -10.26 -5.91
N GLU A 36 11.81 -10.85 -5.61
CA GLU A 36 12.75 -11.27 -6.65
C GLU A 36 12.16 -12.35 -7.57
N GLU A 37 11.48 -13.36 -7.02
CA GLU A 37 10.83 -14.40 -7.82
C GLU A 37 9.74 -13.83 -8.73
N LEU A 38 8.88 -12.95 -8.20
CA LEU A 38 7.79 -12.35 -8.95
C LEU A 38 8.32 -11.42 -10.06
N VAL A 39 9.28 -10.56 -9.75
CA VAL A 39 9.89 -9.65 -10.75
C VAL A 39 10.67 -10.43 -11.82
N ARG A 40 11.35 -11.53 -11.46
CA ARG A 40 12.05 -12.39 -12.40
C ARG A 40 11.11 -13.03 -13.43
N GLY A 41 9.86 -13.29 -13.04
CA GLY A 41 8.83 -13.83 -13.94
C GLY A 41 8.28 -12.82 -14.95
N LEU A 42 8.58 -11.52 -14.78
CA LEU A 42 8.14 -10.48 -15.68
C LEU A 42 9.17 -10.24 -16.80
N SER A 43 8.70 -9.78 -17.95
CA SER A 43 9.55 -9.42 -19.09
C SER A 43 9.11 -8.09 -19.68
N GLY A 44 9.99 -7.42 -20.43
CA GLY A 44 9.65 -6.18 -21.13
C GLY A 44 9.38 -4.99 -20.19
N LEU A 45 9.97 -4.95 -19.00
CA LEU A 45 9.83 -3.83 -18.08
C LEU A 45 10.69 -2.65 -18.56
N HIS A 46 10.03 -1.55 -18.94
CA HIS A 46 10.68 -0.30 -19.36
C HIS A 46 10.56 0.79 -18.32
N VAL A 47 9.41 0.88 -17.64
CA VAL A 47 9.16 1.88 -16.59
C VAL A 47 8.65 1.16 -15.34
N VAL A 48 9.41 1.30 -14.24
CA VAL A 48 9.09 0.69 -12.95
C VAL A 48 9.07 1.75 -11.88
N ALA A 49 7.98 1.82 -11.11
CA ALA A 49 7.87 2.70 -9.95
C ALA A 49 7.78 1.90 -8.65
N ASP A 50 8.40 2.41 -7.59
CA ASP A 50 8.35 1.84 -6.23
C ASP A 50 7.78 2.89 -5.28
N LEU A 51 6.59 2.61 -4.73
CA LEU A 51 5.87 3.48 -3.81
C LEU A 51 6.28 3.17 -2.38
N GLY A 52 6.71 4.20 -1.63
CA GLY A 52 7.31 4.01 -0.32
C GLY A 52 8.64 3.27 -0.44
N ALA A 53 9.50 3.68 -1.37
CA ALA A 53 10.73 2.98 -1.75
C ALA A 53 11.74 2.81 -0.59
N GLY A 54 11.63 3.62 0.47
CA GLY A 54 12.50 3.56 1.65
C GLY A 54 13.98 3.57 1.27
N SER A 55 14.70 2.53 1.63
CA SER A 55 16.13 2.40 1.27
C SER A 55 16.40 1.97 -0.18
N GLY A 56 15.38 1.76 -1.02
CA GLY A 56 15.49 1.30 -2.40
C GLY A 56 15.96 -0.16 -2.53
N ARG A 57 15.57 -1.01 -1.59
CA ARG A 57 15.93 -2.45 -1.62
C ARG A 57 15.30 -3.14 -2.82
N ASP A 58 14.01 -2.92 -3.03
CA ASP A 58 13.24 -3.61 -4.07
C ASP A 58 13.59 -3.05 -5.46
N LEU A 59 13.89 -1.75 -5.59
CA LEU A 59 14.48 -1.17 -6.79
C LEU A 59 15.84 -1.80 -7.14
N GLY A 60 16.66 -2.13 -6.13
CA GLY A 60 17.92 -2.85 -6.34
C GLY A 60 17.72 -4.27 -6.91
N ILE A 61 16.61 -4.94 -6.57
CA ILE A 61 16.21 -6.23 -7.18
C ILE A 61 15.84 -6.00 -8.65
N VAL A 62 15.00 -5.02 -8.94
CA VAL A 62 14.59 -4.70 -10.32
C VAL A 62 15.80 -4.32 -11.17
N ARG A 63 16.70 -3.44 -10.70
CA ARG A 63 17.89 -3.03 -11.43
C ARG A 63 18.78 -4.21 -11.83
N ARG A 64 18.90 -5.21 -10.95
CA ARG A 64 19.69 -6.42 -11.22
C ARG A 64 19.05 -7.31 -12.28
N LEU A 65 17.70 -7.44 -12.27
CA LEU A 65 16.97 -8.32 -13.17
C LEU A 65 16.63 -7.65 -14.51
N HIS A 66 16.38 -6.35 -14.49
CA HIS A 66 15.98 -5.52 -15.63
C HIS A 66 16.85 -4.26 -15.69
N PRO A 67 18.13 -4.38 -16.08
CA PRO A 67 19.11 -3.28 -15.99
C PRO A 67 18.77 -2.06 -16.86
N LEU A 68 17.98 -2.24 -17.90
CA LEU A 68 17.56 -1.18 -18.83
C LEU A 68 16.24 -0.50 -18.43
N ALA A 69 15.55 -0.97 -17.39
CA ALA A 69 14.34 -0.35 -16.91
C ALA A 69 14.64 1.01 -16.28
N ARG A 70 13.82 2.02 -16.61
CA ARG A 70 13.76 3.32 -15.92
C ARG A 70 13.11 3.11 -14.57
N LEU A 71 13.84 3.40 -13.50
CA LEU A 71 13.41 3.19 -12.12
C LEU A 71 13.03 4.50 -11.47
N ILE A 72 11.79 4.58 -10.97
CA ILE A 72 11.20 5.75 -10.31
C ILE A 72 10.96 5.39 -8.85
N ALA A 73 11.55 6.14 -7.93
CA ALA A 73 11.28 6.03 -6.50
C ALA A 73 10.30 7.11 -6.06
N VAL A 74 9.24 6.74 -5.37
CA VAL A 74 8.32 7.66 -4.71
C VAL A 74 8.39 7.41 -3.22
N GLU A 75 8.79 8.43 -2.44
CA GLU A 75 9.01 8.29 -0.99
C GLU A 75 8.63 9.59 -0.28
N SER A 76 7.95 9.48 0.85
CA SER A 76 7.56 10.64 1.65
C SER A 76 8.67 11.16 2.58
N GLY A 77 9.59 10.28 3.00
CA GLY A 77 10.71 10.60 3.88
C GLY A 77 11.88 11.20 3.14
N THR A 78 12.15 12.48 3.36
CA THR A 78 13.28 13.21 2.72
C THR A 78 14.65 12.65 3.08
N GLU A 79 14.76 11.98 4.22
CA GLU A 79 15.98 11.32 4.70
C GLU A 79 16.44 10.18 3.78
N TYR A 80 15.52 9.54 3.05
CA TYR A 80 15.84 8.47 2.11
C TYR A 80 16.28 8.96 0.73
N ALA A 81 15.92 10.20 0.36
CA ALA A 81 16.11 10.72 -1.00
C ALA A 81 17.56 10.61 -1.52
N LYS A 82 18.57 10.93 -0.68
CA LYS A 82 19.98 10.84 -1.08
C LYS A 82 20.42 9.41 -1.38
N GLY A 83 19.95 8.44 -0.60
CA GLY A 83 20.25 7.02 -0.80
C GLY A 83 19.54 6.45 -2.02
N LEU A 84 18.32 6.90 -2.29
CA LEU A 84 17.53 6.50 -3.44
C LEU A 84 18.10 7.02 -4.76
N ALA A 85 18.67 8.23 -4.80
CA ALA A 85 19.32 8.80 -5.99
C ALA A 85 20.47 7.96 -6.55
N GLN A 86 21.02 7.02 -5.76
CA GLN A 86 22.04 6.06 -6.24
C GLN A 86 21.44 4.76 -6.80
N LYS A 87 20.12 4.55 -6.65
CA LYS A 87 19.44 3.29 -6.98
C LYS A 87 18.31 3.44 -7.98
N ALA A 88 17.73 4.63 -8.06
CA ALA A 88 16.69 4.99 -9.01
C ALA A 88 17.20 6.03 -10.00
N ASP A 89 16.60 6.07 -11.18
CA ASP A 89 16.89 7.09 -12.19
C ASP A 89 16.20 8.41 -11.81
N GLU A 90 15.06 8.32 -11.11
CA GLU A 90 14.31 9.47 -10.63
C GLU A 90 13.81 9.21 -9.20
N VAL A 91 13.82 10.27 -8.39
CA VAL A 91 13.34 10.24 -7.01
C VAL A 91 12.38 11.38 -6.78
N TYR A 92 11.18 11.05 -6.36
CA TYR A 92 10.14 12.01 -6.01
C TYR A 92 9.82 11.93 -4.52
N VAL A 93 9.89 13.07 -3.85
CA VAL A 93 9.42 13.20 -2.47
C VAL A 93 7.96 13.58 -2.52
N ALA A 94 7.08 12.61 -2.29
CA ALA A 94 5.63 12.79 -2.41
C ALA A 94 4.87 11.94 -1.40
N ASN A 95 3.71 12.44 -0.96
CA ASN A 95 2.77 11.70 -0.13
C ASN A 95 1.74 10.99 -1.01
N ILE A 96 1.90 9.69 -1.20
CA ILE A 96 1.00 8.87 -2.05
C ILE A 96 -0.46 8.86 -1.62
N GLU A 97 -0.78 9.33 -0.42
CA GLU A 97 -2.15 9.45 0.06
C GLU A 97 -2.87 10.72 -0.46
N ARG A 98 -2.15 11.68 -1.06
CA ARG A 98 -2.70 12.98 -1.47
C ARG A 98 -2.17 13.50 -2.78
N ASP A 99 -0.91 13.19 -3.08
CA ASP A 99 -0.27 13.66 -4.28
C ASP A 99 -0.54 12.68 -5.43
N ALA A 100 -0.69 13.22 -6.65
CA ALA A 100 -0.71 12.39 -7.84
C ALA A 100 0.67 11.74 -8.03
N LEU A 101 0.68 10.50 -8.50
CA LEU A 101 1.95 9.85 -8.84
C LEU A 101 2.62 10.59 -10.00
N PRO A 102 3.97 10.72 -9.97
CA PRO A 102 4.75 11.39 -11.02
C PRO A 102 4.86 10.51 -12.27
N LEU A 103 3.73 10.03 -12.73
CA LEU A 103 3.56 9.14 -13.86
C LEU A 103 2.37 9.59 -14.70
N GLU A 104 2.51 9.53 -16.01
CA GLU A 104 1.40 9.73 -16.95
C GLU A 104 0.46 8.54 -16.94
N ASP A 105 -0.74 8.72 -17.51
CA ASP A 105 -1.72 7.67 -17.69
C ASP A 105 -1.14 6.54 -18.56
N GLY A 106 -1.22 5.32 -18.06
CA GLY A 106 -0.74 4.16 -18.79
C GLY A 106 0.77 4.16 -19.06
N GLN A 107 1.59 4.75 -18.22
CA GLN A 107 3.04 4.84 -18.43
C GLN A 107 3.82 3.66 -17.86
N ALA A 108 3.44 3.15 -16.70
CA ALA A 108 4.22 2.16 -15.97
C ALA A 108 3.96 0.72 -16.42
N ASP A 109 5.02 -0.07 -16.57
CA ASP A 109 4.94 -1.52 -16.79
C ASP A 109 4.81 -2.29 -15.46
N LEU A 110 5.44 -1.76 -14.40
CA LEU A 110 5.35 -2.31 -13.05
C LEU A 110 5.28 -1.17 -12.02
N ILE A 111 4.34 -1.26 -11.11
CA ILE A 111 4.32 -0.45 -9.89
C ILE A 111 4.46 -1.41 -8.70
N MET A 112 5.30 -1.04 -7.73
CA MET A 112 5.52 -1.82 -6.52
C MET A 112 5.10 -1.02 -5.29
N ALA A 113 4.60 -1.72 -4.24
CA ALA A 113 4.34 -1.16 -2.92
C ALA A 113 4.51 -2.27 -1.86
N ASN A 114 5.70 -2.41 -1.30
CA ASN A 114 6.01 -3.49 -0.37
C ASN A 114 6.07 -3.00 1.07
N GLN A 115 5.15 -3.42 1.92
CA GLN A 115 4.96 -2.99 3.32
C GLN A 115 4.68 -1.49 3.43
N VAL A 116 3.77 -1.00 2.61
CA VAL A 116 3.38 0.42 2.54
C VAL A 116 1.89 0.58 2.79
N LEU A 117 1.05 -0.19 2.11
CA LEU A 117 -0.40 0.01 2.08
C LEU A 117 -1.06 -0.16 3.45
N GLU A 118 -0.50 -0.96 4.34
CA GLU A 118 -0.98 -1.14 5.70
C GLU A 118 -0.86 0.11 6.58
N HIS A 119 0.00 1.05 6.19
CA HIS A 119 0.20 2.33 6.89
C HIS A 119 -0.69 3.45 6.37
N THR A 120 -1.42 3.23 5.27
CA THR A 120 -2.15 4.27 4.54
C THR A 120 -3.65 4.26 4.86
N LYS A 121 -4.25 5.45 4.88
CA LYS A 121 -5.69 5.66 5.06
C LYS A 121 -6.40 5.74 3.71
N GLU A 122 -5.79 6.39 2.73
CA GLU A 122 -6.41 6.78 1.46
C GLU A 122 -6.22 5.69 0.39
N ILE A 123 -6.64 4.45 0.71
CA ILE A 123 -6.44 3.27 -0.15
C ILE A 123 -7.10 3.44 -1.52
N PHE A 124 -8.26 4.10 -1.59
CA PHE A 124 -8.97 4.32 -2.85
C PHE A 124 -8.19 5.25 -3.77
N TRP A 125 -7.62 6.34 -3.23
CA TRP A 125 -6.78 7.25 -3.98
C TRP A 125 -5.49 6.57 -4.48
N ILE A 126 -4.81 5.82 -3.62
CA ILE A 126 -3.58 5.13 -4.00
C ILE A 126 -3.84 4.13 -5.13
N PHE A 127 -4.89 3.31 -5.02
CA PHE A 127 -5.24 2.37 -6.08
C PHE A 127 -5.73 3.06 -7.35
N HIS A 128 -6.41 4.22 -7.23
CA HIS A 128 -6.76 5.07 -8.36
C HIS A 128 -5.52 5.47 -9.14
N GLU A 129 -4.54 6.06 -8.47
CA GLU A 129 -3.30 6.52 -9.07
C GLU A 129 -2.46 5.38 -9.66
N VAL A 130 -2.40 4.23 -8.97
CA VAL A 130 -1.75 3.03 -9.49
C VAL A 130 -2.41 2.56 -10.79
N PHE A 131 -3.73 2.42 -10.81
CA PHE A 131 -4.45 1.91 -11.99
C PHE A 131 -4.47 2.92 -13.13
N ARG A 132 -4.50 4.23 -12.84
CA ARG A 132 -4.33 5.28 -13.85
C ARG A 132 -2.97 5.17 -14.53
N SER A 133 -1.92 5.05 -13.73
CA SER A 133 -0.54 5.08 -14.20
C SER A 133 -0.07 3.77 -14.85
N LEU A 134 -0.70 2.64 -14.57
CA LEU A 134 -0.36 1.35 -15.19
C LEU A 134 -0.85 1.26 -16.62
N LYS A 135 0.00 0.75 -17.51
CA LYS A 135 -0.43 0.28 -18.84
C LYS A 135 -1.45 -0.84 -18.74
N VAL A 136 -2.30 -0.99 -19.74
CA VAL A 136 -3.01 -2.26 -19.94
C VAL A 136 -1.97 -3.34 -20.21
N GLY A 137 -2.02 -4.44 -19.46
CA GLY A 137 -0.98 -5.46 -19.40
C GLY A 137 0.12 -5.20 -18.38
N GLY A 138 0.21 -4.00 -17.80
CA GLY A 138 1.14 -3.67 -16.70
C GLY A 138 0.73 -4.31 -15.37
N HIS A 139 1.67 -4.39 -14.44
CA HIS A 139 1.51 -5.12 -13.18
C HIS A 139 1.62 -4.22 -11.95
N PHE A 140 0.82 -4.54 -10.94
CA PHE A 140 0.98 -4.02 -9.57
C PHE A 140 1.41 -5.13 -8.63
N LEU A 141 2.61 -5.01 -8.07
CA LEU A 141 3.15 -5.91 -7.07
C LEU A 141 3.09 -5.24 -5.69
N PHE A 142 2.33 -5.80 -4.76
CA PHE A 142 2.35 -5.29 -3.41
C PHE A 142 2.41 -6.42 -2.38
N GLY A 143 3.13 -6.16 -1.29
CA GLY A 143 3.29 -7.03 -0.15
C GLY A 143 2.75 -6.39 1.11
N VAL A 144 1.91 -7.09 1.87
CA VAL A 144 1.25 -6.59 3.08
C VAL A 144 1.20 -7.63 4.19
N PRO A 145 1.16 -7.23 5.47
CA PRO A 145 0.92 -8.16 6.57
C PRO A 145 -0.47 -8.79 6.47
N ASN A 146 -0.54 -10.09 6.69
CA ASN A 146 -1.79 -10.86 6.64
C ASN A 146 -2.47 -10.90 8.00
N VAL A 147 -3.58 -10.19 8.15
CA VAL A 147 -4.39 -10.23 9.38
C VAL A 147 -4.91 -11.65 9.65
N CYS A 148 -5.15 -12.43 8.60
CA CYS A 148 -5.66 -13.81 8.64
C CYS A 148 -4.56 -14.89 8.65
N SER A 149 -3.30 -14.55 8.99
CA SER A 149 -2.24 -15.55 9.14
C SER A 149 -2.58 -16.60 10.22
N LEU A 150 -1.98 -17.78 10.17
CA LEU A 150 -2.25 -18.84 11.14
C LEU A 150 -2.08 -18.35 12.59
N HIS A 151 -0.99 -17.63 12.85
CA HIS A 151 -0.71 -17.03 14.15
C HIS A 151 -1.80 -16.05 14.60
N ASN A 152 -2.22 -15.16 13.70
CA ASN A 152 -3.25 -14.16 14.01
C ASN A 152 -4.63 -14.79 14.24
N ARG A 153 -4.98 -15.84 13.49
CA ARG A 153 -6.22 -16.61 13.73
C ARG A 153 -6.25 -17.20 15.15
N PHE A 154 -5.11 -17.75 15.58
CA PHE A 154 -5.01 -18.25 16.95
C PHE A 154 -5.16 -17.13 17.99
N LEU A 155 -4.51 -15.98 17.78
CA LEU A 155 -4.66 -14.83 18.68
C LEU A 155 -6.12 -14.37 18.76
N MET A 156 -6.80 -14.24 17.62
CA MET A 156 -8.22 -13.84 17.58
C MET A 156 -9.12 -14.86 18.25
N ALA A 157 -8.86 -16.17 18.11
CA ALA A 157 -9.63 -17.23 18.76
C ALA A 157 -9.59 -17.16 20.30
N ILE A 158 -8.50 -16.63 20.86
CA ILE A 158 -8.35 -16.39 22.31
C ILE A 158 -8.66 -14.95 22.73
N GLY A 159 -9.38 -14.16 21.87
CA GLY A 159 -9.80 -12.79 22.17
C GLY A 159 -8.67 -11.74 22.15
N ARG A 160 -7.56 -12.00 21.46
CA ARG A 160 -6.44 -11.06 21.32
C ARG A 160 -6.39 -10.49 19.90
N GLN A 161 -6.01 -9.21 19.78
CA GLN A 161 -5.81 -8.58 18.49
C GLN A 161 -4.62 -9.19 17.74
N PRO A 162 -4.66 -9.22 16.39
CA PRO A 162 -3.51 -9.59 15.56
C PRO A 162 -2.27 -8.81 15.92
N THR A 163 -1.11 -9.42 15.78
CA THR A 163 0.17 -8.83 16.23
C THR A 163 0.44 -7.46 15.59
N GLN A 164 0.08 -7.29 14.31
CA GLN A 164 0.32 -6.07 13.56
C GLN A 164 -0.72 -4.97 13.80
N HIS A 165 -1.92 -5.32 14.32
CA HIS A 165 -3.06 -4.41 14.48
C HIS A 165 -3.37 -4.09 15.94
N LYS A 166 -2.35 -3.89 16.77
CA LYS A 166 -2.51 -3.36 18.11
C LYS A 166 -2.84 -1.87 18.05
N LEU A 167 -3.56 -1.35 19.05
CA LEU A 167 -3.91 0.09 19.10
C LEU A 167 -2.70 1.03 18.98
N CYS A 168 -1.55 0.63 19.51
CA CYS A 168 -0.29 1.38 19.41
C CYS A 168 0.55 0.92 18.20
N SER A 169 -0.06 0.51 17.11
CA SER A 169 0.61 0.13 15.86
C SER A 169 0.44 1.23 14.80
N ALA A 170 1.43 1.35 13.93
CA ALA A 170 1.34 2.21 12.76
C ALA A 170 0.48 1.59 11.63
N HIS A 171 0.10 0.31 11.75
CA HIS A 171 -0.73 -0.36 10.76
C HIS A 171 -2.20 0.02 10.97
N VAL A 172 -2.74 0.79 10.07
CA VAL A 172 -4.14 1.26 10.13
C VAL A 172 -5.09 0.40 9.29
N ARG A 173 -4.56 -0.33 8.28
CA ARG A 173 -5.36 -1.20 7.42
C ARG A 173 -4.99 -2.67 7.56
N PRO A 174 -5.98 -3.53 7.90
CA PRO A 174 -5.84 -4.98 7.84
C PRO A 174 -6.00 -5.46 6.39
N PHE A 175 -5.16 -6.42 5.98
CA PHE A 175 -5.27 -7.08 4.69
C PHE A 175 -5.45 -8.58 4.86
N SER A 176 -6.33 -9.16 4.04
CA SER A 176 -6.43 -10.59 3.80
C SER A 176 -6.59 -10.84 2.29
N ARG A 177 -6.29 -12.05 1.84
CA ARG A 177 -6.49 -12.40 0.42
C ARG A 177 -7.93 -12.17 -0.03
N LYS A 178 -8.89 -12.63 0.77
CA LYS A 178 -10.32 -12.57 0.42
C LYS A 178 -10.82 -11.13 0.32
N ASP A 179 -10.50 -10.31 1.32
CA ASP A 179 -10.98 -8.92 1.38
C ASP A 179 -10.29 -8.04 0.34
N THR A 180 -8.99 -8.28 0.07
CA THR A 180 -8.27 -7.58 -0.99
C THR A 180 -8.90 -7.85 -2.36
N LEU A 181 -9.23 -9.11 -2.69
CA LEU A 181 -9.89 -9.44 -3.94
C LEU A 181 -11.32 -8.89 -4.00
N ALA A 182 -12.06 -8.90 -2.90
CA ALA A 182 -13.39 -8.30 -2.83
C ALA A 182 -13.33 -6.78 -3.08
N PHE A 183 -12.33 -6.09 -2.50
CA PHE A 183 -12.08 -4.67 -2.75
C PHE A 183 -11.78 -4.38 -4.23
N LEU A 184 -10.89 -5.14 -4.86
CA LEU A 184 -10.56 -5.00 -6.28
C LEU A 184 -11.80 -5.23 -7.15
N ASN A 185 -12.52 -6.34 -6.93
CA ASN A 185 -13.74 -6.66 -7.68
C ASN A 185 -14.81 -5.57 -7.56
N ALA A 186 -14.98 -5.00 -6.36
CA ALA A 186 -15.96 -3.94 -6.12
C ALA A 186 -15.64 -2.63 -6.85
N CYS A 187 -14.34 -2.33 -7.04
CA CYS A 187 -13.89 -1.09 -7.65
C CYS A 187 -13.69 -1.19 -9.17
N VAL A 188 -13.13 -2.29 -9.66
CA VAL A 188 -12.72 -2.41 -11.09
C VAL A 188 -13.25 -3.67 -11.78
N GLY A 189 -14.04 -4.52 -11.08
CA GLY A 189 -14.66 -5.71 -11.70
C GLY A 189 -13.62 -6.58 -12.42
N ASP A 190 -13.82 -6.79 -13.71
CA ASP A 190 -12.94 -7.60 -14.56
C ASP A 190 -11.71 -6.83 -15.11
N GLY A 191 -11.51 -5.58 -14.66
CA GLY A 191 -10.38 -4.72 -15.08
C GLY A 191 -9.00 -5.17 -14.57
N TYR A 192 -8.91 -6.30 -13.86
CA TYR A 192 -7.67 -6.87 -13.38
C TYR A 192 -7.67 -8.40 -13.40
N GLU A 193 -6.48 -8.97 -13.35
CA GLU A 193 -6.23 -10.39 -13.14
C GLU A 193 -5.21 -10.60 -12.02
N LEU A 194 -5.50 -11.47 -11.07
CA LEU A 194 -4.52 -11.93 -10.10
C LEU A 194 -3.61 -12.97 -10.75
N THR A 195 -2.43 -12.55 -11.22
CA THR A 195 -1.49 -13.44 -11.91
C THR A 195 -0.72 -14.32 -10.94
N GLU A 196 -0.35 -13.77 -9.77
CA GLU A 196 0.36 -14.52 -8.74
C GLU A 196 -0.07 -14.11 -7.33
N PHE A 197 -0.14 -15.09 -6.44
CA PHE A 197 -0.36 -14.89 -5.01
C PHE A 197 0.65 -15.73 -4.23
N ARG A 198 1.48 -15.08 -3.41
CA ARG A 198 2.56 -15.72 -2.66
C ARG A 198 2.46 -15.38 -1.18
N GLY A 199 3.05 -16.23 -0.35
CA GLY A 199 3.26 -15.99 1.07
C GLY A 199 4.73 -15.84 1.41
N ALA A 200 5.02 -15.05 2.44
CA ALA A 200 6.33 -15.01 3.05
C ALA A 200 6.19 -15.11 4.56
N GLN A 201 7.16 -15.74 5.18
CA GLN A 201 7.23 -16.00 6.62
C GLN A 201 6.02 -16.77 7.17
N PHE A 202 6.27 -17.87 7.83
CA PHE A 202 5.25 -18.67 8.50
C PHE A 202 5.56 -18.70 9.99
N TYR A 203 5.06 -17.70 10.70
CA TYR A 203 5.33 -17.54 12.13
C TYR A 203 4.65 -18.66 12.95
N PRO A 204 5.30 -19.27 13.97
CA PRO A 204 6.60 -18.88 14.54
C PRO A 204 7.81 -19.68 14.03
N PHE A 205 7.73 -20.31 12.89
CA PHE A 205 8.75 -21.21 12.39
C PHE A 205 10.00 -20.48 11.86
N PRO A 206 11.20 -21.10 11.98
CA PRO A 206 12.42 -20.57 11.37
C PRO A 206 12.36 -20.64 9.84
N ALA A 207 13.18 -19.84 9.14
CA ALA A 207 13.15 -19.67 7.68
C ALA A 207 13.15 -21.01 6.89
N ARG A 208 13.90 -22.01 7.34
CA ARG A 208 13.99 -23.35 6.68
C ARG A 208 12.63 -24.06 6.58
N LEU A 209 11.75 -23.91 7.58
CA LEU A 209 10.41 -24.48 7.59
C LEU A 209 9.37 -23.46 7.10
N SER A 210 9.60 -22.20 7.39
CA SER A 210 8.70 -21.09 7.07
C SER A 210 8.49 -20.94 5.56
N ARG A 211 9.56 -20.96 4.75
CA ARG A 211 9.48 -20.80 3.29
C ARG A 211 8.62 -21.87 2.61
N PRO A 212 8.88 -23.18 2.78
CA PRO A 212 8.05 -24.22 2.15
C PRO A 212 6.59 -24.17 2.64
N LEU A 213 6.35 -23.85 3.92
CA LEU A 213 5.00 -23.70 4.45
C LEU A 213 4.29 -22.47 3.85
N ALA A 214 4.97 -21.34 3.72
CA ALA A 214 4.41 -20.14 3.11
C ALA A 214 4.08 -20.34 1.62
N ASN A 215 4.89 -21.12 0.91
CA ASN A 215 4.63 -21.47 -0.49
C ASN A 215 3.45 -22.43 -0.63
N ALA A 216 3.34 -23.45 0.23
CA ALA A 216 2.26 -24.44 0.19
C ALA A 216 0.93 -23.87 0.69
N LEU A 217 0.94 -22.98 1.68
CA LEU A 217 -0.22 -22.42 2.36
C LEU A 217 -0.15 -20.88 2.46
N PRO A 218 -0.07 -20.16 1.34
CA PRO A 218 0.19 -18.73 1.34
C PRO A 218 -0.87 -17.91 2.09
N THR A 219 -2.13 -18.34 2.13
CA THR A 219 -3.20 -17.67 2.88
C THR A 219 -3.02 -17.71 4.41
N PHE A 220 -2.15 -18.59 4.91
CA PHE A 220 -1.81 -18.70 6.32
C PHE A 220 -0.45 -18.06 6.65
N ALA A 221 0.30 -17.63 5.64
CA ALA A 221 1.57 -16.93 5.81
C ALA A 221 1.39 -15.59 6.53
N PHE A 222 2.45 -15.11 7.18
CA PHE A 222 2.44 -13.87 7.95
C PHE A 222 2.39 -12.63 7.07
N THR A 223 3.06 -12.65 5.92
CA THR A 223 3.00 -11.64 4.87
C THR A 223 2.46 -12.28 3.60
N ILE A 224 1.64 -11.56 2.87
CA ILE A 224 1.06 -11.98 1.59
C ILE A 224 1.43 -10.99 0.51
N PHE A 225 1.68 -11.52 -0.69
CA PHE A 225 2.05 -10.78 -1.87
C PHE A 225 1.04 -11.02 -2.97
N PHE A 226 0.70 -9.95 -3.66
CA PHE A 226 -0.18 -9.95 -4.81
C PHE A 226 0.58 -9.41 -6.00
N LEU A 227 0.55 -10.14 -7.10
CA LEU A 227 0.92 -9.63 -8.40
C LEU A 227 -0.36 -9.59 -9.24
N ILE A 228 -0.86 -8.40 -9.51
CA ILE A 228 -2.06 -8.20 -10.30
C ILE A 228 -1.71 -7.52 -11.61
N ARG A 229 -2.35 -7.96 -12.70
CA ARG A 229 -2.20 -7.41 -14.03
C ARG A 229 -3.42 -6.56 -14.36
N LYS A 230 -3.25 -5.34 -14.83
CA LYS A 230 -4.32 -4.52 -15.38
C LYS A 230 -4.75 -5.09 -16.74
N THR A 231 -6.04 -5.40 -16.91
CA THR A 231 -6.55 -6.09 -18.11
C THR A 231 -7.36 -5.21 -19.04
N ALA A 232 -7.80 -4.05 -18.56
CA ALA A 232 -8.62 -3.11 -19.34
C ALA A 232 -8.22 -1.65 -19.03
N ASP A 233 -8.70 -0.73 -19.85
CA ASP A 233 -8.60 0.69 -19.56
C ASP A 233 -9.30 1.01 -18.25
N TYR A 234 -8.71 1.95 -17.49
CA TYR A 234 -9.20 2.30 -16.18
C TYR A 234 -10.19 3.48 -16.25
N ASP A 235 -11.37 3.29 -15.71
CA ASP A 235 -12.52 4.20 -15.75
C ASP A 235 -12.70 5.06 -14.49
N GLY A 236 -11.74 5.05 -13.56
CA GLY A 236 -11.85 5.80 -12.29
C GLY A 236 -12.61 5.06 -11.19
N GLY A 237 -12.82 3.76 -11.32
CA GLY A 237 -13.64 2.96 -10.41
C GLY A 237 -13.24 3.06 -8.93
N PHE A 238 -11.95 3.15 -8.60
CA PHE A 238 -11.49 3.35 -7.22
C PHE A 238 -11.86 4.73 -6.68
N ALA A 239 -11.64 5.80 -7.45
CA ALA A 239 -11.94 7.16 -7.01
C ALA A 239 -13.45 7.38 -6.78
N THR A 240 -14.30 6.74 -7.59
CA THR A 240 -15.75 6.89 -7.54
C THR A 240 -16.43 5.94 -6.53
N TYR A 241 -15.78 4.84 -6.17
CA TYR A 241 -16.39 3.81 -5.32
C TYR A 241 -16.90 4.32 -3.96
N PRO A 242 -16.15 5.15 -3.19
CA PRO A 242 -16.65 5.61 -1.88
C PRO A 242 -17.98 6.34 -1.96
N ALA A 243 -18.16 7.20 -2.97
CA ALA A 243 -19.42 7.92 -3.19
C ALA A 243 -20.53 6.98 -3.67
N ARG A 244 -20.23 6.10 -4.64
CA ARG A 244 -21.16 5.11 -5.20
C ARG A 244 -21.66 4.12 -4.14
N ALA A 245 -20.78 3.68 -3.25
CA ALA A 245 -21.09 2.77 -2.15
C ALA A 245 -21.62 3.49 -0.90
N ARG A 246 -21.73 4.82 -0.92
CA ARG A 246 -22.19 5.65 0.22
C ARG A 246 -21.43 5.35 1.51
N LEU A 247 -20.12 5.27 1.43
CA LEU A 247 -19.28 5.04 2.61
C LEU A 247 -19.37 6.27 3.53
N GLU A 248 -19.57 6.03 4.85
CA GLU A 248 -19.79 7.08 5.86
C GLU A 248 -18.54 7.91 6.21
N THR A 249 -17.39 7.61 5.59
CA THR A 249 -16.12 8.26 5.86
C THR A 249 -15.70 9.12 4.68
N ASN A 250 -15.16 10.31 4.96
CA ASN A 250 -14.57 11.17 3.93
C ASN A 250 -13.22 10.60 3.49
N PHE A 251 -13.16 10.11 2.27
CA PHE A 251 -11.94 9.69 1.61
C PHE A 251 -11.39 10.81 0.73
N TRP A 252 -10.06 10.89 0.61
CA TRP A 252 -9.42 11.77 -0.35
C TRP A 252 -9.68 11.26 -1.77
N SER A 253 -10.17 12.14 -2.63
CA SER A 253 -10.52 11.82 -4.02
C SER A 253 -9.80 12.75 -5.02
N GLY A 254 -8.68 13.33 -4.61
CA GLY A 254 -7.93 14.27 -5.41
C GLY A 254 -8.43 15.72 -5.28
N ASN A 255 -7.80 16.64 -6.00
CA ASN A 255 -8.30 17.98 -6.17
C ASN A 255 -9.57 17.94 -7.04
N VAL A 256 -10.54 18.83 -6.74
CA VAL A 256 -11.87 18.86 -7.42
C VAL A 256 -11.77 18.85 -8.95
N ALA A 257 -10.71 19.41 -9.52
CA ALA A 257 -10.44 19.37 -10.96
C ALA A 257 -10.13 17.97 -11.51
N THR A 258 -9.55 17.10 -10.69
CA THR A 258 -9.21 15.72 -11.09
C THR A 258 -10.42 14.79 -10.94
N CYS A 259 -11.29 15.04 -9.96
CA CYS A 259 -12.50 14.26 -9.74
C CYS A 259 -13.59 14.53 -10.78
N SER A 260 -13.69 15.73 -11.32
CA SER A 260 -14.68 16.06 -12.36
C SER A 260 -14.46 15.29 -13.66
N GLN A 261 -13.26 14.75 -13.88
CA GLN A 261 -12.95 13.95 -15.06
C GLN A 261 -13.56 12.54 -15.00
N TYR A 262 -13.83 12.02 -13.79
CA TYR A 262 -14.31 10.65 -13.58
C TYR A 262 -15.67 10.57 -12.87
N TRP A 263 -16.26 11.69 -12.46
CA TRP A 263 -17.50 11.69 -11.69
C TRP A 263 -18.53 12.66 -12.25
N ASP A 264 -19.54 12.12 -12.93
CA ASP A 264 -20.82 12.80 -13.14
C ASP A 264 -21.72 12.46 -11.95
N PRO A 265 -22.13 13.43 -11.10
CA PRO A 265 -23.10 13.15 -10.05
C PRO A 265 -24.41 12.68 -10.69
N PRO A 266 -25.10 11.69 -10.09
CA PRO A 266 -26.37 11.24 -10.62
C PRO A 266 -27.34 12.44 -10.75
N ALA A 267 -28.00 12.56 -11.89
CA ALA A 267 -28.81 13.71 -12.33
C ALA A 267 -29.98 14.12 -11.41
N ASN A 268 -30.09 13.59 -10.20
CA ASN A 268 -31.18 13.79 -9.25
C ASN A 268 -30.76 14.30 -7.85
N SER A 269 -29.70 15.11 -7.72
CA SER A 269 -29.43 15.82 -6.47
C SER A 269 -29.73 17.32 -6.51
N SER A 270 -30.64 17.77 -7.38
CA SER A 270 -31.24 19.10 -7.28
C SER A 270 -32.30 19.09 -6.19
N ASN A 271 -32.02 19.72 -5.09
CA ASN A 271 -32.83 20.19 -3.98
C ASN A 271 -32.45 19.59 -2.61
N ASN A 272 -31.33 20.09 -2.11
CA ASN A 272 -31.20 20.42 -0.70
C ASN A 272 -30.16 21.54 -0.59
N SER A 273 -30.58 22.75 -0.89
CA SER A 273 -29.92 23.98 -0.42
C SER A 273 -30.08 23.99 1.10
N VAL A 274 -29.13 23.44 1.81
CA VAL A 274 -28.97 23.72 3.23
C VAL A 274 -28.51 25.16 3.35
N ASP A 275 -29.44 25.99 3.80
CA ASP A 275 -29.26 27.39 4.15
C ASP A 275 -28.05 27.54 5.08
N ARG A 276 -26.98 28.18 4.61
CA ARG A 276 -25.72 28.38 5.36
C ARG A 276 -25.75 29.59 6.28
N ASP A 277 -26.91 30.20 6.51
CA ASP A 277 -27.01 31.50 7.20
C ASP A 277 -27.33 31.42 8.71
N HIS A 278 -27.23 30.26 9.35
CA HIS A 278 -27.58 30.14 10.78
C HIS A 278 -26.48 29.61 11.71
N ILE A 279 -25.21 29.93 11.43
CA ILE A 279 -24.17 29.73 12.46
C ILE A 279 -23.26 30.95 12.51
N LEU A 280 -23.71 32.05 13.07
CA LEU A 280 -22.88 33.08 13.70
C LEU A 280 -23.77 33.86 14.67
N HIS A 281 -23.36 33.91 15.90
CA HIS A 281 -23.70 34.73 17.05
C HIS A 281 -24.38 34.00 18.23
N SER A 282 -23.52 33.54 19.11
CA SER A 282 -23.76 33.59 20.55
C SER A 282 -22.41 33.89 21.24
N GLU A 283 -22.22 35.15 21.58
CA GLU A 283 -21.16 35.59 22.49
C GLU A 283 -21.40 35.11 23.92
N PRO A 284 -20.32 34.95 24.74
CA PRO A 284 -20.44 34.48 26.12
C PRO A 284 -20.79 35.65 27.06
N ARG A 285 -21.62 35.34 28.03
CA ARG A 285 -21.66 36.04 29.31
C ARG A 285 -21.17 35.15 30.42
#